data_5d57b475334a5f2c5521cc84138a25b3
#
_entry.id   5d57b475334a5f2c5521cc84138a25b3
#
_cell.length_a   1.000
_cell.length_b   1.000
_cell.length_c   1.000
_cell.angle_alpha   90.00
_cell.angle_beta   90.00
_cell.angle_gamma   90.00
#
_symmetry.space_group_name_H-M   'P 1'
#
loop_
_entity.id
_entity.type
_entity.pdbx_description
1 polymer ?
#
loop_
_entity_poly.entity_id
_entity_poly.type
_entity_poly.pdbx_seq_one_letter_code
_entity_poly.pdbx_strand_id
1 'polypeptide(L)'
;MASKVYFADFRCPSWRENLQQKLARLMMTAGFGDIDMDGKYVAIKMHFGEPGNMAYLRPNWAKTVADLVKSQGGKPFLTDCNTLYIGGRKNALDHMESAYVNGFTPLFHRLPYHYCRRFEGQ
;
A
#
# COMPACT_ATOMS: atom_id res chain seq x y z
N MET A 1 -5.16 11.24 -27.31
CA MET A 1 -5.57 12.04 -26.15
C MET A 1 -4.46 11.95 -25.10
N ALA A 2 -4.04 13.07 -24.50
CA ALA A 2 -3.05 13.05 -23.43
C ALA A 2 -3.72 12.67 -22.11
N SER A 3 -3.12 11.76 -21.34
CA SER A 3 -3.56 11.38 -20.01
C SER A 3 -3.23 12.49 -19.01
N LYS A 4 -4.13 12.74 -18.06
CA LYS A 4 -3.87 13.67 -16.95
C LYS A 4 -2.91 13.01 -15.97
N VAL A 5 -1.89 13.75 -15.54
CA VAL A 5 -0.96 13.35 -14.48
C VAL A 5 -1.10 14.32 -13.32
N TYR A 6 -1.27 13.77 -12.11
CA TYR A 6 -1.34 14.53 -10.87
C TYR A 6 -0.02 14.40 -10.13
N PHE A 7 0.61 15.52 -9.82
CA PHE A 7 1.92 15.58 -9.21
C PHE A 7 1.92 16.45 -7.97
N ALA A 8 2.60 16.01 -6.92
CA ALA A 8 2.93 16.80 -5.76
C ALA A 8 4.39 16.54 -5.36
N ASP A 9 5.12 17.60 -5.07
CA ASP A 9 6.49 17.50 -4.54
C ASP A 9 6.50 17.16 -3.03
N PHE A 10 7.69 16.92 -2.47
CA PHE A 10 7.87 16.60 -1.04
C PHE A 10 8.01 17.83 -0.13
N ARG A 11 7.84 19.03 -0.64
CA ARG A 11 7.92 20.23 0.20
C ARG A 11 6.68 20.36 1.07
N CYS A 12 6.87 20.67 2.33
CA CYS A 12 5.81 20.98 3.30
C CYS A 12 6.05 22.40 3.83
N PRO A 13 5.65 23.44 3.10
CA PRO A 13 5.92 24.83 3.47
C PRO A 13 5.10 25.30 4.68
N SER A 14 4.12 24.52 5.12
CA SER A 14 3.24 24.83 6.24
C SER A 14 3.22 23.68 7.24
N TRP A 15 3.25 24.00 8.52
CA TRP A 15 3.03 23.04 9.60
C TRP A 15 1.60 22.44 9.60
N ARG A 16 0.69 23.01 8.82
CA ARG A 16 -0.73 22.60 8.75
C ARG A 16 -0.94 21.39 7.87
N GLU A 17 0.01 21.03 7.00
CA GLU A 17 -0.12 19.89 6.09
C GLU A 17 1.19 19.10 6.06
N ASN A 18 1.14 17.84 6.46
CA ASN A 18 2.26 16.91 6.31
C ASN A 18 2.20 16.14 4.98
N LEU A 19 3.24 15.36 4.69
CA LEU A 19 3.33 14.60 3.42
C LEU A 19 2.20 13.58 3.26
N GLN A 20 1.73 12.96 4.33
CA GLN A 20 0.63 11.97 4.27
C GLN A 20 -0.69 12.66 3.92
N GLN A 21 -0.97 13.81 4.53
CA GLN A 21 -2.15 14.62 4.18
C GLN A 21 -2.07 15.14 2.74
N LYS A 22 -0.87 15.51 2.30
CA LYS A 22 -0.62 15.92 0.92
C LYS A 22 -0.89 14.79 -0.08
N LEU A 23 -0.46 13.56 0.23
CA LEU A 23 -0.80 12.38 -0.57
C LEU A 23 -2.31 12.16 -0.62
N ALA A 24 -2.98 12.18 0.53
CA ALA A 24 -4.43 11.99 0.61
C ALA A 24 -5.18 13.02 -0.26
N ARG A 25 -4.81 14.28 -0.16
CA ARG A 25 -5.39 15.36 -0.98
C ARG A 25 -5.13 15.14 -2.47
N LEU A 26 -3.91 14.74 -2.84
CA LEU A 26 -3.56 14.45 -4.24
C LEU A 26 -4.41 13.33 -4.82
N MET A 27 -4.57 12.22 -4.07
CA MET A 27 -5.39 11.08 -4.48
C MET A 27 -6.86 11.48 -4.67
N MET A 28 -7.42 12.24 -3.73
CA MET A 28 -8.81 12.72 -3.85
C MET A 28 -8.98 13.65 -5.06
N THR A 29 -8.03 14.54 -5.30
CA THR A 29 -8.03 15.42 -6.48
C THR A 29 -7.93 14.62 -7.79
N ALA A 30 -7.24 13.49 -7.77
CA ALA A 30 -7.10 12.59 -8.93
C ALA A 30 -8.34 11.72 -9.20
N GLY A 31 -9.38 11.83 -8.37
CA GLY A 31 -10.64 11.09 -8.55
C GLY A 31 -10.71 9.79 -7.73
N PHE A 32 -9.86 9.61 -6.73
CA PHE A 32 -9.92 8.43 -5.87
C PHE A 32 -11.29 8.27 -5.18
N GLY A 33 -11.95 9.40 -4.88
CA GLY A 33 -13.29 9.43 -4.28
C GLY A 33 -14.42 8.97 -5.21
N ASP A 34 -14.17 8.89 -6.51
CA ASP A 34 -15.17 8.45 -7.50
C ASP A 34 -15.23 6.92 -7.64
N ILE A 35 -14.30 6.22 -6.99
CA ILE A 35 -14.24 4.74 -7.02
C ILE A 35 -15.25 4.20 -5.99
N ASP A 36 -16.21 3.41 -6.44
CA ASP A 36 -17.17 2.75 -5.57
C ASP A 36 -16.48 1.63 -4.75
N MET A 37 -16.18 1.94 -3.49
CA MET A 37 -15.50 1.02 -2.54
C MET A 37 -16.41 0.58 -1.40
N ASP A 38 -17.61 1.14 -1.28
CA ASP A 38 -18.48 0.90 -0.11
C ASP A 38 -18.81 -0.58 0.07
N GLY A 39 -18.55 -1.10 1.25
CA GLY A 39 -18.73 -2.51 1.61
C GLY A 39 -17.76 -3.50 0.95
N LYS A 40 -16.90 -3.05 0.02
CA LYS A 40 -16.02 -3.92 -0.79
C LYS A 40 -14.66 -4.14 -0.13
N TYR A 41 -14.06 -5.32 -0.39
CA TYR A 41 -12.65 -5.55 -0.10
C TYR A 41 -11.79 -4.86 -1.16
N VAL A 42 -10.82 -4.07 -0.69
CA VAL A 42 -9.92 -3.29 -1.54
C VAL A 42 -8.48 -3.73 -1.31
N ALA A 43 -7.91 -4.37 -2.31
CA ALA A 43 -6.51 -4.81 -2.29
C ALA A 43 -5.58 -3.61 -2.58
N ILE A 44 -4.69 -3.31 -1.67
CA ILE A 44 -3.61 -2.34 -1.87
C ILE A 44 -2.34 -3.13 -2.15
N LYS A 45 -2.02 -3.30 -3.43
CA LYS A 45 -0.81 -4.00 -3.84
C LYS A 45 0.39 -3.08 -3.73
N MET A 46 1.42 -3.56 -3.04
CA MET A 46 2.67 -2.84 -2.91
C MET A 46 3.83 -3.80 -2.65
N HIS A 47 5.04 -3.33 -2.92
CA HIS A 47 6.26 -4.05 -2.61
C HIS A 47 6.61 -3.84 -1.14
N PHE A 48 6.70 -4.92 -0.35
CA PHE A 48 7.05 -4.84 1.08
C PHE A 48 8.54 -4.73 1.37
N GLY A 49 9.38 -4.70 0.35
CA GLY A 49 10.85 -4.68 0.47
C GLY A 49 11.46 -6.08 0.61
N GLU A 50 12.69 -6.22 0.13
CA GLU A 50 13.53 -7.38 0.44
C GLU A 50 14.27 -7.14 1.76
N PRO A 51 14.57 -8.18 2.55
CA PRO A 51 15.40 -8.05 3.73
C PRO A 51 16.75 -7.39 3.41
N GLY A 52 17.10 -6.32 4.15
CA GLY A 52 18.33 -5.57 3.94
C GLY A 52 18.27 -4.48 2.86
N ASN A 53 17.23 -4.43 2.04
CA ASN A 53 17.01 -3.34 1.08
C ASN A 53 16.12 -2.26 1.69
N MET A 54 16.59 -1.02 1.72
CA MET A 54 15.85 0.13 2.27
C MET A 54 15.10 0.93 1.20
N ALA A 55 15.21 0.57 -0.07
CA ALA A 55 14.59 1.27 -1.20
C ALA A 55 13.16 0.76 -1.47
N TYR A 56 12.28 0.88 -0.49
CA TYR A 56 10.86 0.58 -0.62
C TYR A 56 10.02 1.70 0.01
N LEU A 57 8.74 1.77 -0.35
CA LEU A 57 7.82 2.74 0.21
C LEU A 57 7.56 2.44 1.69
N ARG A 58 7.64 3.45 2.53
CA ARG A 58 7.41 3.31 3.96
C ARG A 58 5.97 2.88 4.27
N PRO A 59 5.74 2.08 5.32
CA PRO A 59 4.41 1.68 5.77
C PRO A 59 3.42 2.83 5.96
N ASN A 60 3.91 4.02 6.32
CA ASN A 60 3.10 5.24 6.47
C ASN A 60 2.28 5.59 5.21
N TRP A 61 2.85 5.36 4.01
CA TRP A 61 2.15 5.60 2.75
C TRP A 61 1.00 4.61 2.55
N ALA A 62 1.25 3.33 2.84
CA ALA A 62 0.22 2.29 2.79
C ALA A 62 -0.92 2.60 3.76
N LYS A 63 -0.59 3.06 4.97
CA LYS A 63 -1.59 3.47 5.96
C LYS A 63 -2.44 4.62 5.45
N THR A 64 -1.85 5.63 4.84
CA THR A 64 -2.61 6.76 4.27
C THR A 64 -3.63 6.29 3.24
N VAL A 65 -3.22 5.41 2.32
CA VAL A 65 -4.14 4.86 1.30
C VAL A 65 -5.24 4.03 1.96
N ALA A 66 -4.88 3.19 2.93
CA ALA A 66 -5.85 2.36 3.65
C ALA A 66 -6.88 3.20 4.42
N ASP A 67 -6.46 4.28 5.06
CA ASP A 67 -7.36 5.19 5.77
C ASP A 67 -8.33 5.89 4.78
N LEU A 68 -7.87 6.24 3.59
CA LEU A 68 -8.74 6.76 2.53
C LEU A 68 -9.78 5.73 2.07
N VAL A 69 -9.38 4.48 1.85
CA VAL A 69 -10.31 3.40 1.51
C VAL A 69 -11.37 3.24 2.60
N LYS A 70 -10.94 3.22 3.87
CA LYS A 70 -11.87 3.12 5.00
C LYS A 70 -12.83 4.29 5.08
N SER A 71 -12.37 5.51 4.80
CA SER A 71 -13.21 6.70 4.81
C SER A 71 -14.32 6.66 3.76
N GLN A 72 -14.18 5.81 2.75
CA GLN A 72 -15.18 5.57 1.71
C GLN A 72 -15.97 4.26 1.91
N GLY A 73 -15.94 3.69 3.12
CA GLY A 73 -16.68 2.48 3.44
C GLY A 73 -16.02 1.17 2.96
N GLY A 74 -14.83 1.24 2.35
CA GLY A 74 -14.11 0.07 1.86
C GLY A 74 -13.39 -0.69 2.99
N LYS A 75 -13.05 -1.95 2.69
CA LYS A 75 -12.33 -2.88 3.59
C LYS A 75 -10.93 -3.12 3.02
N PRO A 76 -9.94 -2.26 3.34
CA PRO A 76 -8.60 -2.37 2.77
C PRO A 76 -7.82 -3.53 3.35
N PHE A 77 -6.98 -4.14 2.52
CA PHE A 77 -5.93 -5.05 2.94
C PHE A 77 -4.68 -4.85 2.08
N LEU A 78 -3.50 -5.11 2.67
CA LEU A 78 -2.24 -5.05 1.95
C LEU A 78 -1.97 -6.39 1.28
N THR A 79 -1.41 -6.36 0.08
CA THR A 79 -1.07 -7.58 -0.65
C THR A 79 0.17 -7.38 -1.51
N ASP A 80 0.87 -8.48 -1.77
CA ASP A 80 1.92 -8.58 -2.78
C ASP A 80 1.95 -10.01 -3.33
N CYS A 81 2.66 -10.22 -4.43
CA CYS A 81 2.87 -11.54 -5.01
C CYS A 81 4.23 -12.08 -4.58
N ASN A 82 4.32 -13.40 -4.32
CA ASN A 82 5.59 -14.06 -4.11
C ASN A 82 6.47 -13.93 -5.37
N THR A 83 7.80 -13.87 -5.16
CA THR A 83 8.76 -13.76 -6.25
C THR A 83 9.00 -15.12 -6.93
N LEU A 84 9.35 -15.08 -8.21
CA LEU A 84 9.78 -16.26 -8.96
C LEU A 84 11.22 -16.66 -8.64
N TYR A 85 12.06 -15.68 -8.31
CA TYR A 85 13.44 -15.90 -7.94
C TYR A 85 13.57 -16.32 -6.46
N ILE A 86 14.69 -16.95 -6.13
CA ILE A 86 15.02 -17.35 -4.76
C ILE A 86 15.37 -16.10 -3.95
N GLY A 87 14.67 -15.90 -2.82
CA GLY A 87 14.86 -14.78 -1.90
C GLY A 87 13.87 -14.84 -0.76
N GLY A 88 13.88 -13.81 0.09
CA GLY A 88 13.02 -13.72 1.29
C GLY A 88 11.53 -13.56 1.00
N ARG A 89 11.11 -13.58 -0.27
CA ARG A 89 9.70 -13.43 -0.67
C ARG A 89 9.23 -14.55 -1.60
N LYS A 90 9.91 -15.69 -1.61
CA LYS A 90 9.59 -16.81 -2.49
C LYS A 90 8.32 -17.55 -2.07
N ASN A 91 8.06 -17.66 -0.78
CA ASN A 91 6.86 -18.29 -0.23
C ASN A 91 6.14 -17.36 0.74
N ALA A 92 4.91 -17.70 1.10
CA ALA A 92 4.05 -16.82 1.89
C ALA A 92 4.60 -16.53 3.30
N LEU A 93 5.25 -17.50 3.94
CA LEU A 93 5.75 -17.33 5.31
C LEU A 93 6.97 -16.41 5.35
N ASP A 94 7.96 -16.67 4.50
CA ASP A 94 9.16 -15.81 4.40
C ASP A 94 8.79 -14.41 3.92
N HIS A 95 7.82 -14.30 3.02
CA HIS A 95 7.33 -13.00 2.54
C HIS A 95 6.66 -12.20 3.65
N MET A 96 5.89 -12.87 4.51
CA MET A 96 5.27 -12.26 5.69
C MET A 96 6.34 -11.78 6.66
N GLU A 97 7.37 -12.58 6.92
CA GLU A 97 8.49 -12.20 7.77
C GLU A 97 9.24 -10.99 7.19
N SER A 98 9.52 -10.98 5.88
CA SER A 98 10.12 -9.83 5.20
C SER A 98 9.29 -8.55 5.37
N ALA A 99 7.97 -8.66 5.25
CA ALA A 99 7.07 -7.53 5.49
C ALA A 99 7.15 -7.03 6.93
N TYR A 100 7.18 -7.93 7.91
CA TYR A 100 7.28 -7.57 9.33
C TYR A 100 8.60 -6.88 9.67
N VAL A 101 9.72 -7.42 9.18
CA VAL A 101 11.05 -6.82 9.36
C VAL A 101 11.10 -5.41 8.78
N ASN A 102 10.39 -5.15 7.69
CA ASN A 102 10.30 -3.86 7.04
C ASN A 102 9.19 -2.95 7.61
N GLY A 103 8.60 -3.33 8.75
CA GLY A 103 7.65 -2.49 9.50
C GLY A 103 6.19 -2.60 9.06
N PHE A 104 5.86 -3.49 8.14
CA PHE A 104 4.48 -3.75 7.75
C PHE A 104 3.84 -4.76 8.71
N THR A 105 3.46 -4.32 9.91
CA THR A 105 2.85 -5.18 10.93
C THR A 105 1.36 -4.90 11.08
N PRO A 106 0.54 -5.90 11.45
CA PRO A 106 -0.89 -5.71 11.69
C PRO A 106 -1.18 -4.67 12.78
N LEU A 107 -0.33 -4.60 13.81
CA LEU A 107 -0.47 -3.66 14.92
C LEU A 107 -0.33 -2.21 14.47
N PHE A 108 0.60 -1.93 13.54
CA PHE A 108 0.82 -0.60 13.02
C PHE A 108 -0.32 -0.14 12.09
N HIS A 109 -0.84 -1.04 11.29
CA HIS A 109 -1.84 -0.72 10.27
C HIS A 109 -3.28 -1.00 10.72
N ARG A 110 -3.49 -1.86 11.71
CA ARG A 110 -4.80 -2.45 12.03
C ARG A 110 -5.49 -3.00 10.78
N LEU A 111 -4.68 -3.60 9.90
CA LEU A 111 -5.11 -4.16 8.62
C LEU A 111 -4.76 -5.64 8.57
N PRO A 112 -5.63 -6.48 8.06
CA PRO A 112 -5.29 -7.85 7.75
C PRO A 112 -4.34 -7.88 6.55
N TYR A 113 -3.44 -8.86 6.54
CA TYR A 113 -2.61 -9.18 5.38
C TYR A 113 -3.21 -10.35 4.63
N HIS A 114 -3.18 -10.27 3.35
CA HIS A 114 -3.52 -11.37 2.47
C HIS A 114 -2.45 -11.52 1.40
N TYR A 115 -1.88 -12.72 1.32
CA TYR A 115 -0.92 -13.07 0.28
C TYR A 115 -1.65 -13.78 -0.85
N CYS A 116 -1.56 -13.22 -2.04
CA CYS A 116 -2.02 -13.92 -3.22
C CYS A 116 -1.15 -15.16 -3.41
N ARG A 117 -1.70 -16.34 -3.16
CA ARG A 117 -1.12 -17.56 -3.70
C ARG A 117 -1.20 -17.45 -5.22
N ARG A 118 -0.05 -17.47 -5.88
CA ARG A 118 -0.04 -17.77 -7.29
C ARG A 118 -0.54 -19.20 -7.40
N PHE A 119 -1.66 -19.39 -8.06
CA PHE A 119 -2.00 -20.73 -8.54
C PHE A 119 -0.88 -21.13 -9.50
N GLU A 120 -0.05 -22.07 -9.11
CA GLU A 120 0.79 -22.78 -10.06
C GLU A 120 -0.21 -23.49 -10.98
N GLY A 121 -0.41 -22.91 -12.15
CA GLY A 121 -1.21 -23.56 -13.19
C GLY A 121 -0.54 -24.88 -13.53
N GLN A 122 -1.31 -25.92 -13.46
CA GLN A 122 -0.99 -27.22 -14.01
C GLN A 122 -0.66 -27.10 -15.50
#